data_11370b7f4334acb913f5fe42abbc4db5
#
_entry.id   11370b7f4334acb913f5fe42abbc4db5
#
_cell.length_a   1.000
_cell.length_b   1.000
_cell.length_c   1.000
_cell.angle_alpha   90.00
_cell.angle_beta   90.00
_cell.angle_gamma   90.00
#
_symmetry.space_group_name_H-M   'P 1'
#
loop_
_entity.id
_entity.type
_entity.pdbx_description
1 polymer ?
#
loop_
_entity_poly.entity_id
_entity_poly.type
_entity_poly.pdbx_seq_one_letter_code
_entity_poly.pdbx_strand_id
1 'polypeptide(L)'
;GKELYNKICCIDNENVETNSDRKSIGISRNFKAIQDRNEIYRRTSILARYLSHTISKLKLNPTTFYFKIKYEYGIKNSQSVTENRLFNERFLCDLSIDMIKKLDNHYGHKIQYIAISASNFSNTHNQKTYSLLDYESDLKFASLNEKLLKIRDKYGVDIIKYGNEIGS
;
A
#
# COMPACT_ATOMS: atom_id res chain seq x y z
N GLY A 1 -16.01 12.06 -2.61
CA GLY A 1 -16.15 13.00 -1.52
C GLY A 1 -15.27 12.66 -0.33
N LYS A 2 -15.14 13.59 0.59
CA LYS A 2 -14.33 13.41 1.81
C LYS A 2 -14.78 12.22 2.66
N GLU A 3 -16.06 11.92 2.68
CA GLU A 3 -16.62 10.77 3.42
C GLU A 3 -16.21 9.43 2.82
N LEU A 4 -16.12 9.33 1.50
CA LEU A 4 -15.66 8.12 0.83
C LEU A 4 -14.18 7.89 1.07
N TYR A 5 -13.39 8.94 1.08
CA TYR A 5 -11.96 8.89 1.42
C TYR A 5 -11.76 8.40 2.85
N ASN A 6 -12.50 8.91 3.81
CA ASN A 6 -12.43 8.51 5.21
C ASN A 6 -12.88 7.06 5.45
N LYS A 7 -13.80 6.53 4.64
CA LYS A 7 -14.22 5.12 4.70
C LYS A 7 -13.21 4.17 4.07
N ILE A 8 -12.41 4.64 3.11
CA ILE A 8 -11.37 3.85 2.43
C ILE A 8 -10.09 3.82 3.24
N CYS A 9 -9.73 4.93 3.87
CA CYS A 9 -8.57 5.03 4.74
C CYS A 9 -8.99 4.68 6.16
N CYS A 10 -8.76 3.44 6.59
CA CYS A 10 -8.75 3.11 8.01
C CYS A 10 -7.53 3.77 8.66
N ILE A 11 -7.56 5.08 8.72
CA ILE A 11 -6.68 5.81 9.61
C ILE A 11 -7.31 5.61 10.99
N ASP A 12 -6.64 4.86 11.84
CA ASP A 12 -6.97 4.80 13.25
C ASP A 12 -6.76 6.19 13.82
N ASN A 13 -7.82 6.99 13.77
CA ASN A 13 -7.86 8.34 14.32
C ASN A 13 -8.07 8.35 15.83
N GLU A 14 -8.01 7.20 16.47
CA GLU A 14 -8.01 7.15 17.91
C GLU A 14 -6.69 7.71 18.41
N ASN A 15 -6.72 8.96 18.83
CA ASN A 15 -5.64 9.76 19.39
C ASN A 15 -4.74 10.45 18.37
N VAL A 16 -5.26 11.53 17.80
CA VAL A 16 -4.40 12.59 17.28
C VAL A 16 -3.82 13.37 18.47
N GLU A 17 -2.90 12.74 19.18
CA GLU A 17 -1.98 13.49 20.01
C GLU A 17 -0.89 14.05 19.10
N THR A 18 -0.68 15.33 19.15
CA THR A 18 0.16 16.14 18.28
C THR A 18 1.66 15.80 18.30
N ASN A 19 2.08 14.77 19.05
CA ASN A 19 3.44 14.26 19.16
C ASN A 19 3.52 12.74 19.24
N SER A 20 2.44 12.02 18.92
CA SER A 20 2.51 10.58 18.98
C SER A 20 3.10 10.04 17.68
N ASP A 21 4.13 9.27 17.83
CA ASP A 21 4.64 8.40 16.78
C ASP A 21 3.50 7.54 16.25
N ARG A 22 3.06 7.80 15.03
CA ARG A 22 2.06 6.95 14.39
C ARG A 22 2.61 5.53 14.33
N LYS A 23 1.90 4.61 14.93
CA LYS A 23 2.33 3.21 14.99
C LYS A 23 2.13 2.49 13.66
N SER A 24 1.09 2.86 12.92
CA SER A 24 0.78 2.27 11.63
C SER A 24 -0.13 3.16 10.79
N ILE A 25 -0.08 2.96 9.48
CA ILE A 25 -1.02 3.53 8.51
C ILE A 25 -1.53 2.39 7.65
N GLY A 26 -2.84 2.32 7.43
CA GLY A 26 -3.41 1.26 6.63
C GLY A 26 -4.57 1.71 5.77
N ILE A 27 -4.86 0.91 4.77
CA ILE A 27 -6.01 1.04 3.90
C ILE A 27 -6.64 -0.33 3.72
N SER A 28 -7.97 -0.35 3.75
CA SER A 28 -8.70 -1.59 3.52
C SER A 28 -9.99 -1.34 2.76
N ARG A 29 -10.48 -2.36 2.12
CA ARG A 29 -11.74 -2.28 1.39
C ARG A 29 -12.50 -3.61 1.41
N ASN A 30 -13.77 -3.52 1.76
CA ASN A 30 -14.76 -4.57 1.50
C ASN A 30 -15.38 -4.35 0.12
N PHE A 31 -15.68 -5.43 -0.57
CA PHE A 31 -16.36 -5.40 -1.86
C PHE A 31 -17.18 -6.67 -2.06
N LYS A 32 -18.03 -6.68 -3.07
CA LYS A 32 -18.75 -7.89 -3.47
C LYS A 32 -17.73 -8.97 -3.84
N ALA A 33 -17.91 -10.18 -3.34
CA ALA A 33 -16.97 -11.27 -3.53
C ALA A 33 -16.62 -11.49 -5.02
N ILE A 34 -15.33 -11.53 -5.32
CA ILE A 34 -14.79 -11.57 -6.69
C ILE A 34 -13.98 -12.84 -6.87
N GLN A 35 -14.28 -13.58 -7.95
CA GLN A 35 -13.54 -14.77 -8.36
C GLN A 35 -12.32 -14.43 -9.24
N ASP A 36 -12.44 -13.39 -10.07
CA ASP A 36 -11.39 -12.97 -10.99
C ASP A 36 -10.18 -12.41 -10.24
N ARG A 37 -9.05 -13.12 -10.30
CA ARG A 37 -7.81 -12.71 -9.64
C ARG A 37 -7.16 -11.50 -10.29
N ASN A 38 -7.34 -11.27 -11.57
CA ASN A 38 -6.85 -10.06 -12.24
C ASN A 38 -7.53 -8.80 -11.70
N GLU A 39 -8.83 -8.88 -11.43
CA GLU A 39 -9.55 -7.78 -10.77
C GLU A 39 -9.07 -7.57 -9.33
N ILE A 40 -8.77 -8.64 -8.59
CA ILE A 40 -8.18 -8.56 -7.25
C ILE A 40 -6.82 -7.85 -7.29
N TYR A 41 -5.95 -8.21 -8.23
CA TYR A 41 -4.63 -7.55 -8.38
C TYR A 41 -4.77 -6.08 -8.78
N ARG A 42 -5.71 -5.76 -9.66
CA ARG A 42 -6.02 -4.38 -10.02
C ARG A 42 -6.45 -3.56 -8.80
N ARG A 43 -7.35 -4.08 -7.98
CA ARG A 43 -7.81 -3.43 -6.75
C ARG A 43 -6.68 -3.30 -5.72
N THR A 44 -5.83 -4.31 -5.61
CA THR A 44 -4.63 -4.26 -4.76
C THR A 44 -3.70 -3.12 -5.17
N SER A 45 -3.43 -2.96 -6.45
CA SER A 45 -2.62 -1.85 -6.97
C SER A 45 -3.22 -0.48 -6.66
N ILE A 46 -4.53 -0.34 -6.78
CA ILE A 46 -5.24 0.90 -6.42
C ILE A 46 -5.06 1.21 -4.93
N LEU A 47 -5.27 0.23 -4.06
CA LEU A 47 -5.08 0.41 -2.62
C LEU A 47 -3.62 0.76 -2.28
N ALA A 48 -2.66 0.07 -2.88
CA ALA A 48 -1.23 0.35 -2.69
C ALA A 48 -0.87 1.77 -3.12
N ARG A 49 -1.42 2.26 -4.23
CA ARG A 49 -1.21 3.64 -4.70
C ARG A 49 -1.75 4.67 -3.72
N TYR A 50 -2.97 4.50 -3.22
CA TYR A 50 -3.55 5.40 -2.22
C TYR A 50 -2.75 5.40 -0.91
N LEU A 51 -2.35 4.23 -0.44
CA LEU A 51 -1.51 4.12 0.75
C LEU A 51 -0.15 4.78 0.54
N SER A 52 0.49 4.56 -0.60
CA SER A 52 1.76 5.18 -0.96
C SER A 52 1.68 6.70 -1.01
N HIS A 53 0.60 7.23 -1.58
CA HIS A 53 0.37 8.67 -1.61
C HIS A 53 0.29 9.24 -0.19
N THR A 54 -0.44 8.60 0.71
CA THR A 54 -0.56 9.01 2.11
C THR A 54 0.79 8.94 2.83
N ILE A 55 1.55 7.86 2.65
CA ILE A 55 2.88 7.69 3.24
C ILE A 55 3.83 8.78 2.75
N SER A 56 3.85 9.07 1.46
CA SER A 56 4.69 10.10 0.84
C SER A 56 4.31 11.50 1.31
N LYS A 57 3.02 11.78 1.42
CA LYS A 57 2.51 13.05 1.92
C LYS A 57 2.92 13.32 3.37
N LEU A 58 2.96 12.29 4.19
CA LEU A 58 3.38 12.35 5.59
C LEU A 58 4.90 12.25 5.76
N LYS A 59 5.66 12.06 4.67
CA LYS A 59 7.12 11.90 4.65
C LYS A 59 7.61 10.79 5.59
N LEU A 60 6.90 9.68 5.59
CA LEU A 60 7.23 8.50 6.39
C LEU A 60 8.02 7.49 5.59
N ASN A 61 8.80 6.68 6.28
CA ASN A 61 9.53 5.57 5.68
C ASN A 61 9.25 4.27 6.43
N PRO A 62 8.16 3.57 6.09
CA PRO A 62 7.81 2.31 6.73
C PRO A 62 8.79 1.20 6.35
N THR A 63 9.04 0.31 7.27
CA THR A 63 9.87 -0.88 7.06
C THR A 63 9.08 -2.18 7.18
N THR A 64 7.93 -2.16 7.83
CA THR A 64 7.08 -3.35 7.98
C THR A 64 5.75 -3.13 7.28
N PHE A 65 5.35 -4.11 6.47
CA PHE A 65 4.11 -4.11 5.72
C PHE A 65 3.27 -5.32 6.10
N TYR A 66 1.99 -5.10 6.34
CA TYR A 66 1.04 -6.13 6.68
C TYR A 66 -0.03 -6.22 5.61
N PHE A 67 -0.32 -7.45 5.19
CA PHE A 67 -1.30 -7.77 4.15
C PHE A 67 -2.32 -8.74 4.69
N LYS A 68 -3.57 -8.53 4.34
CA LYS A 68 -4.68 -9.39 4.73
C LYS A 68 -5.69 -9.51 3.60
N ILE A 69 -6.15 -10.72 3.37
CA ILE A 69 -7.30 -11.00 2.51
C ILE A 69 -8.35 -11.77 3.29
N LYS A 70 -9.59 -11.60 2.89
CA LYS A 70 -10.70 -12.36 3.42
C LYS A 70 -11.55 -12.89 2.26
N TYR A 71 -11.81 -14.16 2.31
CA TYR A 71 -12.68 -14.84 1.38
C TYR A 71 -14.15 -14.76 1.84
N GLU A 72 -15.06 -15.08 0.94
CA GLU A 72 -16.42 -15.42 1.33
C GLU A 72 -16.40 -16.54 2.39
N TYR A 73 -17.43 -16.65 3.18
CA TYR A 73 -17.56 -17.64 4.28
C TYR A 73 -16.55 -17.45 5.45
N GLY A 74 -15.88 -16.31 5.52
CA GLY A 74 -15.12 -15.92 6.70
C GLY A 74 -13.67 -16.40 6.77
N ILE A 75 -13.18 -17.19 5.81
CA ILE A 75 -11.77 -17.59 5.72
C ILE A 75 -10.92 -16.34 5.50
N LYS A 76 -9.83 -16.22 6.24
CA LYS A 76 -8.93 -15.07 6.15
C LYS A 76 -7.47 -15.50 6.24
N ASN A 77 -6.63 -14.90 5.44
CA ASN A 77 -5.19 -15.06 5.48
C ASN A 77 -4.51 -13.71 5.65
N SER A 78 -3.43 -13.69 6.40
CA SER A 78 -2.65 -12.47 6.61
C SER A 78 -1.18 -12.80 6.84
N GLN A 79 -0.32 -11.85 6.47
CA GLN A 79 1.12 -11.96 6.67
C GLN A 79 1.75 -10.58 6.76
N SER A 80 2.79 -10.46 7.58
CA SER A 80 3.66 -9.28 7.61
C SER A 80 4.98 -9.59 6.94
N VAL A 81 5.57 -8.58 6.34
CA VAL A 81 6.93 -8.63 5.79
C VAL A 81 7.68 -7.37 6.20
N THR A 82 8.95 -7.52 6.53
CA THR A 82 9.83 -6.41 6.89
C THR A 82 10.91 -6.27 5.82
N GLU A 83 11.02 -5.05 5.28
CA GLU A 83 11.98 -4.70 4.25
C GLU A 83 12.67 -3.39 4.62
N ASN A 84 13.96 -3.46 4.87
CA ASN A 84 14.78 -2.30 5.21
C ASN A 84 15.30 -1.62 3.94
N ARG A 85 14.43 -0.86 3.28
CA ARG A 85 14.79 -0.11 2.08
C ARG A 85 14.06 1.22 2.03
N LEU A 86 14.55 2.12 1.20
CA LEU A 86 13.90 3.40 0.99
C LEU A 86 12.52 3.18 0.35
N PHE A 87 11.49 3.74 0.97
CA PHE A 87 10.12 3.57 0.50
C PHE A 87 9.90 4.25 -0.84
N ASN A 88 9.25 3.53 -1.75
CA ASN A 88 8.71 4.07 -2.99
C ASN A 88 7.41 3.36 -3.37
N GLU A 89 6.60 4.03 -4.18
CA GLU A 89 5.28 3.53 -4.57
C GLU A 89 5.35 2.24 -5.38
N ARG A 90 6.29 2.16 -6.34
CA ARG A 90 6.44 0.98 -7.17
C ARG A 90 6.78 -0.25 -6.36
N PHE A 91 7.70 -0.10 -5.41
CA PHE A 91 8.04 -1.17 -4.47
C PHE A 91 6.81 -1.68 -3.71
N LEU A 92 5.99 -0.77 -3.17
CA LEU A 92 4.79 -1.18 -2.44
C LEU A 92 3.76 -1.86 -3.35
N CYS A 93 3.57 -1.37 -4.57
CA CYS A 93 2.66 -2.00 -5.52
C CYS A 93 3.09 -3.42 -5.87
N ASP A 94 4.36 -3.61 -6.22
CA ASP A 94 4.90 -4.92 -6.58
C ASP A 94 4.86 -5.89 -5.38
N LEU A 95 5.27 -5.43 -4.20
CA LEU A 95 5.21 -6.20 -2.96
C LEU A 95 3.77 -6.61 -2.63
N SER A 96 2.83 -5.68 -2.77
CA SER A 96 1.42 -5.95 -2.48
C SER A 96 0.83 -7.04 -3.37
N ILE A 97 1.12 -7.01 -4.67
CA ILE A 97 0.66 -8.03 -5.60
C ILE A 97 1.29 -9.39 -5.26
N ASP A 98 2.59 -9.43 -5.01
CA ASP A 98 3.29 -10.67 -4.67
C ASP A 98 2.77 -11.26 -3.36
N MET A 99 2.53 -10.44 -2.35
CA MET A 99 1.99 -10.89 -1.08
C MET A 99 0.55 -11.38 -1.20
N ILE A 100 -0.29 -10.72 -1.98
CA ILE A 100 -1.66 -11.19 -2.23
C ILE A 100 -1.65 -12.54 -2.96
N LYS A 101 -0.75 -12.73 -3.93
CA LYS A 101 -0.56 -14.03 -4.58
C LYS A 101 -0.14 -15.12 -3.62
N LYS A 102 0.76 -14.82 -2.69
CA LYS A 102 1.20 -15.78 -1.65
C LYS A 102 0.12 -16.12 -0.64
N LEU A 103 -0.69 -15.12 -0.26
CA LEU A 103 -1.79 -15.31 0.68
C LEU A 103 -2.97 -16.06 0.07
N ASP A 104 -3.13 -15.98 -1.25
CA ASP A 104 -4.25 -16.58 -1.96
C ASP A 104 -4.00 -18.08 -2.19
N ASN A 105 -4.34 -18.87 -1.21
CA ASN A 105 -4.22 -20.34 -1.25
C ASN A 105 -5.56 -21.07 -1.36
N HIS A 106 -6.66 -20.34 -1.52
CA HIS A 106 -8.01 -20.88 -1.69
C HIS A 106 -8.63 -20.43 -3.02
N TYR A 107 -8.06 -20.88 -4.12
CA TYR A 107 -8.46 -20.41 -5.47
C TYR A 107 -9.92 -20.72 -5.84
N GLY A 108 -10.55 -21.67 -5.17
CA GLY A 108 -11.97 -21.96 -5.35
C GLY A 108 -12.93 -20.98 -4.66
N HIS A 109 -12.43 -20.13 -3.79
CA HIS A 109 -13.22 -19.17 -3.04
C HIS A 109 -13.05 -17.75 -3.57
N LYS A 110 -14.13 -16.98 -3.52
CA LYS A 110 -14.11 -15.56 -3.91
C LYS A 110 -13.54 -14.71 -2.79
N ILE A 111 -12.76 -13.70 -3.16
CA ILE A 111 -12.21 -12.72 -2.22
C ILE A 111 -13.17 -11.54 -2.10
N GLN A 112 -13.42 -11.09 -0.87
CA GLN A 112 -14.33 -9.97 -0.59
C GLN A 112 -13.69 -8.84 0.24
N TYR A 113 -12.43 -8.99 0.66
CA TYR A 113 -11.76 -7.99 1.46
C TYR A 113 -10.25 -8.03 1.24
N ILE A 114 -9.66 -6.85 1.13
CA ILE A 114 -8.21 -6.66 1.05
C ILE A 114 -7.84 -5.55 2.05
N ALA A 115 -6.75 -5.75 2.79
CA ALA A 115 -6.15 -4.73 3.63
C ALA A 115 -4.64 -4.70 3.43
N ILE A 116 -4.08 -3.50 3.41
CA ILE A 116 -2.64 -3.24 3.37
C ILE A 116 -2.35 -2.21 4.44
N SER A 117 -1.36 -2.47 5.30
CA SER A 117 -0.89 -1.49 6.26
C SER A 117 0.63 -1.44 6.32
N ALA A 118 1.14 -0.31 6.75
CA ALA A 118 2.55 -0.02 6.88
C ALA A 118 2.84 0.47 8.29
N SER A 119 3.95 0.03 8.86
CA SER A 119 4.35 0.34 10.24
C SER A 119 5.88 0.37 10.37
N ASN A 120 6.35 0.59 11.60
CA ASN A 120 7.78 0.68 11.90
C ASN A 120 8.48 1.71 11.01
N PHE A 121 8.10 2.97 11.18
CA PHE A 121 8.67 4.09 10.43
C PHE A 121 10.09 4.37 10.92
N SER A 122 11.05 4.31 9.99
CA SER A 122 12.44 4.62 10.28
C SER A 122 12.81 6.02 9.83
N ASN A 123 13.81 6.62 10.50
CA ASN A 123 14.40 7.85 10.02
C ASN A 123 15.24 7.57 8.77
N THR A 124 14.98 8.32 7.71
CA THR A 124 15.65 8.18 6.41
C THR A 124 17.18 8.31 6.47
N HIS A 125 17.71 8.96 7.52
CA HIS A 125 19.15 9.14 7.69
C HIS A 125 19.90 7.88 8.14
N ASN A 126 19.21 6.87 8.66
CA ASN A 126 19.82 5.67 9.22
C ASN A 126 19.63 4.42 8.35
N GLN A 127 19.09 4.56 7.16
CA GLN A 127 18.88 3.42 6.29
C GLN A 127 20.16 3.01 5.57
N LYS A 128 20.68 1.89 6.01
CA LYS A 128 21.68 1.15 5.24
C LYS A 128 20.94 0.25 4.27
N THR A 129 20.89 0.64 3.02
CA THR A 129 20.50 -0.27 1.94
C THR A 129 21.62 -1.26 1.72
N TYR A 130 21.34 -2.54 1.81
CA TYR A 130 22.36 -3.60 1.76
C TYR A 130 22.91 -3.86 0.37
N SER A 131 22.34 -3.28 -0.68
CA SER A 131 22.77 -3.43 -2.06
C SER A 131 22.94 -2.07 -2.72
N LEU A 132 24.13 -1.80 -3.26
CA LEU A 132 24.40 -0.57 -4.01
C LEU A 132 23.52 -0.41 -5.24
N LEU A 133 23.16 -1.53 -5.89
CA LEU A 133 22.28 -1.53 -7.08
C LEU A 133 20.85 -1.16 -6.72
N ASP A 134 20.35 -1.68 -5.59
CA ASP A 134 19.03 -1.35 -5.08
C ASP A 134 18.97 0.10 -4.60
N TYR A 135 20.05 0.62 -4.02
CA TYR A 135 20.14 1.99 -3.54
C TYR A 135 19.97 3.01 -4.67
N GLU A 136 20.66 2.84 -5.78
CA GLU A 136 20.53 3.73 -6.95
C GLU A 136 19.12 3.69 -7.54
N SER A 137 18.55 2.49 -7.64
CA SER A 137 17.18 2.29 -8.11
C SER A 137 16.18 2.95 -7.16
N ASP A 138 16.35 2.76 -5.86
CA ASP A 138 15.47 3.33 -4.84
C ASP A 138 15.54 4.87 -4.83
N LEU A 139 16.72 5.46 -5.03
CA LEU A 139 16.87 6.92 -5.16
C LEU A 139 16.12 7.47 -6.39
N LYS A 140 16.21 6.80 -7.53
CA LYS A 140 15.46 7.19 -8.73
C LYS A 140 13.96 7.15 -8.48
N PHE A 141 13.48 6.09 -7.85
CA PHE A 141 12.06 5.94 -7.54
C PHE A 141 11.60 6.92 -6.45
N ALA A 142 12.43 7.24 -5.48
CA ALA A 142 12.12 8.26 -4.48
C ALA A 142 11.96 9.64 -5.13
N SER A 143 12.86 10.02 -6.05
CA SER A 143 12.75 11.26 -6.81
C SER A 143 11.49 11.29 -7.69
N LEU A 144 11.17 10.16 -8.31
CA LEU A 144 9.93 10.02 -9.08
C LEU A 144 8.69 10.15 -8.19
N ASN A 145 8.71 9.58 -7.00
CA ASN A 145 7.62 9.70 -6.02
C ASN A 145 7.36 11.16 -5.62
N GLU A 146 8.40 11.96 -5.41
CA GLU A 146 8.23 13.38 -5.12
C GLU A 146 7.53 14.13 -6.26
N LYS A 147 7.92 13.84 -7.49
CA LYS A 147 7.27 14.42 -8.67
C LYS A 147 5.82 13.96 -8.81
N LEU A 148 5.55 12.68 -8.60
CA LEU A 148 4.20 12.13 -8.59
C LEU A 148 3.35 12.74 -7.50
N LEU A 149 3.91 12.94 -6.31
CA LEU A 149 3.21 13.58 -5.20
C LEU A 149 2.75 14.99 -5.58
N LYS A 150 3.63 15.80 -6.17
CA LYS A 150 3.30 17.16 -6.61
C LYS A 150 2.20 17.17 -7.67
N ILE A 151 2.26 16.27 -8.63
CA ILE A 151 1.25 16.15 -9.69
C ILE A 151 -0.10 15.69 -9.11
N ARG A 152 -0.09 14.71 -8.25
CA ARG A 152 -1.31 14.16 -7.62
C ARG A 152 -1.95 15.15 -6.66
N ASP A 153 -1.17 15.93 -5.92
CA ASP A 153 -1.70 17.00 -5.06
C ASP A 153 -2.39 18.10 -5.86
N LYS A 154 -1.89 18.40 -7.06
CA LYS A 154 -2.46 19.40 -7.94
C LYS A 154 -3.69 18.91 -8.72
N TYR A 155 -3.69 17.67 -9.20
CA TYR A 155 -4.68 17.13 -10.15
C TYR A 155 -5.49 15.94 -9.61
N GLY A 156 -5.16 15.42 -8.42
CA GLY A 156 -5.78 14.24 -7.82
C GLY A 156 -4.95 12.97 -7.96
N VAL A 157 -5.19 12.00 -7.07
CA VAL A 157 -4.43 10.74 -6.99
C VAL A 157 -4.61 9.86 -8.23
N ASP A 158 -5.77 9.96 -8.87
CA ASP A 158 -6.13 9.11 -10.01
C ASP A 158 -5.63 9.62 -11.36
N ILE A 159 -4.95 10.78 -11.42
CA ILE A 159 -4.43 11.34 -12.68
C ILE A 159 -3.34 10.48 -13.30
N ILE A 160 -2.54 9.78 -12.48
CA ILE A 160 -1.48 8.86 -12.91
C ILE A 160 -1.76 7.49 -12.31
N LYS A 161 -1.88 6.48 -13.18
CA LYS A 161 -2.16 5.08 -12.82
C LYS A 161 -1.11 4.16 -13.44
N TYR A 162 -0.88 3.02 -12.79
CA TYR A 162 -0.10 1.94 -13.39
C TYR A 162 -0.92 1.19 -14.45
N GLY A 163 -0.24 0.58 -15.42
CA GLY A 163 -0.90 -0.14 -16.50
C GLY A 163 -1.82 -1.28 -16.03
N ASN A 164 -1.51 -1.94 -14.92
CA ASN A 164 -2.33 -3.00 -14.34
C ASN A 164 -3.62 -2.49 -13.65
N GLU A 165 -3.75 -1.19 -13.44
CA GLU A 165 -4.95 -0.57 -12.91
C GLU A 165 -5.95 -0.21 -14.00
N ILE A 166 -5.48 -0.08 -15.24
CA ILE A 166 -6.31 0.16 -16.40
C ILE A 166 -6.92 -1.18 -16.79
N GLY A 167 -8.18 -1.39 -16.42
CA GLY A 167 -8.89 -2.61 -16.74
C GLY A 167 -8.96 -2.84 -18.25
N SER A 168 -8.74 -4.08 -18.65
CA SER A 168 -9.02 -4.51 -20.01
C SER A 168 -10.52 -4.67 -20.21
#